data_829919d14115ca1ed3e70c742ab2316c
#
_entry.id   829919d14115ca1ed3e70c742ab2316c
#
_cell.length_a   1.000
_cell.length_b   1.000
_cell.length_c   1.000
_cell.angle_alpha   90.00
_cell.angle_beta   90.00
_cell.angle_gamma   90.00
#
_symmetry.space_group_name_H-M   'P 1'
#
loop_
_entity.id
_entity.type
_entity.pdbx_description
1 polymer ?
#
loop_
_entity_poly.entity_id
_entity_poly.type
_entity_poly.pdbx_seq_one_letter_code
_entity_poly.pdbx_strand_id
1 'polypeptide(L)'
;MLEHFERAAEVADEIVTAASNAPNRRALLAIGGAALLAGLPREANAQAKPPGWEAAANWSSPTNRLVRRITMGIDEVETVAAVQLGFRGYLERQLNWAAIDDSAVDKAVIARFPRATWTLAQLWDRGEEWISLHQYRAATVFRAMVSKRQLHQRMVEFWTDHFNVNGESVGGTLLISLVRDVIRKHALGNFYDLLSGVAHSPAMLTFLDNDDNSFEAPNINYARELHELHTVGSDGGYVGRDLHQAAAALTGWTWTRDSRSPNRGKFKFEEDDHKPGNKKVMTLNIPSGGQDEGEKLIRYLADHPNTARFITKKLIRWFLGEGAPDSVWTAAQTAFKNTRGDIKAVLRVILTPQNLMAAAPKFKRPFHLIVSALRSTKANVNNFDSLLWGYLPRAGMRPFDWFPPDGFPDKFHFWAAAQAPRMDFVMSLGSNAVWEVSVEFEKLFRNNQTPVGMLNAINTRLFGNEMSTGDKNALLAFLTAKGYVDQERLRAAVSLAMASPSFQWY
;
A
#
# COMPACT_ATOMS: atom_id res chain seq x y z
N MET A 1 -7.73 2.22 32.30
CA MET A 1 -8.27 1.84 30.98
C MET A 1 -9.73 2.29 30.83
N LEU A 2 -10.62 2.01 31.79
CA LEU A 2 -12.01 2.52 31.81
C LEU A 2 -12.10 4.05 31.86
N GLU A 3 -11.33 4.72 32.71
CA GLU A 3 -11.32 6.19 32.82
C GLU A 3 -10.88 6.91 31.53
N HIS A 4 -10.03 6.29 30.71
CA HIS A 4 -9.65 6.84 29.39
C HIS A 4 -10.74 6.65 28.35
N PHE A 5 -11.55 5.61 28.46
CA PHE A 5 -12.73 5.41 27.59
C PHE A 5 -13.86 6.38 27.95
N GLU A 6 -14.08 6.63 29.23
CA GLU A 6 -15.08 7.60 29.70
C GLU A 6 -14.72 9.03 29.27
N ARG A 7 -13.46 9.45 29.39
CA ARG A 7 -12.99 10.74 28.89
C ARG A 7 -13.08 10.89 27.36
N ALA A 8 -12.79 9.84 26.61
CA ALA A 8 -12.94 9.85 25.16
C ALA A 8 -14.43 9.94 24.75
N ALA A 9 -15.31 9.33 25.53
CA ALA A 9 -16.76 9.41 25.34
C ALA A 9 -17.30 10.81 25.69
N GLU A 10 -16.80 11.44 26.75
CA GLU A 10 -17.17 12.84 27.13
C GLU A 10 -16.76 13.85 26.06
N VAL A 11 -15.55 13.71 25.49
CA VAL A 11 -15.10 14.55 24.36
C VAL A 11 -15.92 14.28 23.09
N ALA A 12 -16.32 13.04 22.85
CA ALA A 12 -17.22 12.70 21.76
C ALA A 12 -18.62 13.30 21.96
N ASP A 13 -19.15 13.31 23.18
CA ASP A 13 -20.44 13.93 23.54
C ASP A 13 -20.38 15.46 23.45
N GLU A 14 -19.26 16.10 23.85
CA GLU A 14 -19.06 17.53 23.64
C GLU A 14 -19.02 17.89 22.15
N ILE A 15 -18.39 17.05 21.33
CA ILE A 15 -18.37 17.20 19.85
C ILE A 15 -19.78 17.07 19.28
N VAL A 16 -20.56 16.10 19.75
CA VAL A 16 -21.96 15.90 19.34
C VAL A 16 -22.82 17.07 19.82
N THR A 17 -22.62 17.58 21.02
CA THR A 17 -23.37 18.70 21.58
C THR A 17 -23.00 20.03 20.90
N ALA A 18 -21.73 20.28 20.62
CA ALA A 18 -21.28 21.43 19.82
C ALA A 18 -21.84 21.35 18.38
N ALA A 19 -21.94 20.13 17.82
CA ALA A 19 -22.57 19.87 16.53
C ALA A 19 -24.07 20.15 16.52
N SER A 20 -24.77 19.90 17.63
CA SER A 20 -26.21 20.15 17.76
C SER A 20 -26.60 21.61 17.84
N ASN A 21 -25.69 22.47 18.27
CA ASN A 21 -25.91 23.93 18.50
C ASN A 21 -25.36 24.80 17.37
N ALA A 22 -24.74 24.22 16.31
CA ALA A 22 -24.21 24.97 15.19
C ALA A 22 -25.30 25.28 14.13
N PRO A 23 -25.31 26.47 13.52
CA PRO A 23 -26.32 26.86 12.52
C PRO A 23 -26.26 26.06 11.23
N ASN A 24 -25.33 25.13 11.08
CA ASN A 24 -25.19 24.27 9.90
C ASN A 24 -24.93 22.81 10.28
N ARG A 25 -25.98 22.13 10.77
CA ARG A 25 -26.01 20.70 11.12
C ARG A 25 -25.40 19.76 10.06
N ARG A 26 -25.52 20.12 8.78
CA ARG A 26 -24.99 19.33 7.64
C ARG A 26 -23.46 19.32 7.57
N ALA A 27 -22.79 20.38 7.97
CA ALA A 27 -21.34 20.48 7.87
C ALA A 27 -20.61 19.65 8.94
N LEU A 28 -21.15 19.59 10.17
CA LEU A 28 -20.54 18.82 11.28
C LEU A 28 -20.83 17.31 11.19
N LEU A 29 -21.99 16.94 10.68
CA LEU A 29 -22.29 15.53 10.38
C LEU A 29 -21.48 15.00 9.19
N ALA A 30 -21.04 15.88 8.27
CA ALA A 30 -20.09 15.52 7.21
C ALA A 30 -18.68 15.22 7.74
N ILE A 31 -18.27 15.80 8.87
CA ILE A 31 -16.98 15.52 9.52
C ILE A 31 -17.06 14.25 10.36
N GLY A 32 -18.21 13.96 10.97
CA GLY A 32 -18.38 12.91 11.99
C GLY A 32 -19.01 11.60 11.53
N GLY A 33 -19.14 11.29 10.25
CA GLY A 33 -19.59 9.95 9.83
C GLY A 33 -21.06 9.79 9.49
N ALA A 34 -21.80 10.83 9.13
CA ALA A 34 -23.21 10.75 8.70
C ALA A 34 -23.41 10.12 7.30
N ALA A 35 -22.38 9.64 6.63
CA ALA A 35 -22.50 8.79 5.45
C ALA A 35 -22.97 7.35 5.78
N LEU A 36 -23.28 7.04 7.03
CA LEU A 36 -23.39 5.66 7.53
C LEU A 36 -24.80 5.02 7.37
N LEU A 37 -25.85 5.72 7.02
CA LEU A 37 -27.22 5.17 7.09
C LEU A 37 -28.17 5.51 5.94
N ALA A 38 -27.72 6.03 4.83
CA ALA A 38 -28.53 6.02 3.63
C ALA A 38 -28.31 4.67 2.93
N GLY A 39 -29.31 3.82 2.95
CA GLY A 39 -29.27 2.51 2.32
C GLY A 39 -28.69 2.57 0.91
N LEU A 40 -27.60 1.86 0.68
CA LEU A 40 -26.95 1.76 -0.61
C LEU A 40 -27.86 0.98 -1.57
N PRO A 41 -28.21 1.51 -2.74
CA PRO A 41 -28.86 0.73 -3.79
C PRO A 41 -27.88 -0.37 -4.26
N ARG A 42 -28.40 -1.53 -4.53
CA ARG A 42 -27.65 -2.76 -4.87
C ARG A 42 -26.98 -2.74 -6.26
N GLU A 43 -27.12 -1.68 -7.02
CA GLU A 43 -26.47 -1.49 -8.33
C GLU A 43 -26.02 -0.03 -8.45
N ALA A 44 -24.88 0.29 -7.86
CA ALA A 44 -24.22 1.57 -8.13
C ALA A 44 -23.53 1.48 -9.49
N ASN A 45 -24.01 2.28 -10.46
CA ASN A 45 -23.32 2.55 -11.71
C ASN A 45 -21.83 2.83 -11.45
N ALA A 46 -20.93 2.17 -12.16
CA ALA A 46 -19.47 2.30 -12.02
C ALA A 46 -18.93 3.73 -12.22
N GLN A 47 -19.80 4.71 -12.48
CA GLN A 47 -19.50 6.12 -12.69
C GLN A 47 -20.00 7.03 -11.55
N ALA A 48 -20.66 6.51 -10.52
CA ALA A 48 -21.12 7.34 -9.41
C ALA A 48 -19.92 7.77 -8.55
N LYS A 49 -19.70 9.09 -8.43
CA LYS A 49 -18.69 9.65 -7.53
C LYS A 49 -18.99 9.24 -6.08
N PRO A 50 -18.01 8.76 -5.31
CA PRO A 50 -18.23 8.35 -3.93
C PRO A 50 -18.80 9.50 -3.07
N PRO A 51 -19.65 9.23 -2.08
CA PRO A 51 -20.10 10.24 -1.13
C PRO A 51 -18.91 10.92 -0.43
N GLY A 52 -18.92 12.24 -0.31
CA GLY A 52 -17.83 13.03 0.28
C GLY A 52 -16.71 13.42 -0.69
N TRP A 53 -16.77 12.98 -1.93
CA TRP A 53 -15.84 13.37 -2.99
C TRP A 53 -15.71 14.89 -3.16
N GLU A 54 -16.84 15.62 -3.17
CA GLU A 54 -16.87 17.07 -3.44
C GLU A 54 -16.25 17.89 -2.31
N ALA A 55 -16.19 17.34 -1.11
CA ALA A 55 -15.60 17.97 0.07
C ALA A 55 -14.11 17.58 0.29
N ALA A 56 -13.56 16.71 -0.56
CA ALA A 56 -12.30 16.04 -0.24
C ALA A 56 -11.09 16.96 -0.11
N ALA A 57 -10.93 18.00 -0.93
CA ALA A 57 -9.87 19.01 -0.78
C ALA A 57 -9.90 20.09 -1.88
N ASN A 58 -9.20 21.20 -1.63
CA ASN A 58 -8.87 22.21 -2.62
C ASN A 58 -7.51 21.91 -3.28
N TRP A 59 -7.41 20.81 -4.02
CA TRP A 59 -6.14 20.42 -4.63
C TRP A 59 -5.81 21.31 -5.83
N SER A 60 -5.01 22.31 -5.61
CA SER A 60 -4.61 23.31 -6.61
C SER A 60 -3.19 23.13 -7.13
N SER A 61 -2.34 22.45 -6.35
CA SER A 61 -0.93 22.27 -6.69
C SER A 61 -0.66 20.87 -7.29
N PRO A 62 -0.20 20.79 -8.56
CA PRO A 62 0.23 19.51 -9.13
C PRO A 62 1.35 18.84 -8.32
N THR A 63 2.26 19.63 -7.74
CA THR A 63 3.37 19.11 -6.92
C THR A 63 2.86 18.50 -5.61
N ASN A 64 1.96 19.18 -4.89
CA ASN A 64 1.36 18.60 -3.67
C ASN A 64 0.53 17.36 -4.02
N ARG A 65 -0.17 17.37 -5.16
CA ARG A 65 -0.90 16.21 -5.64
C ARG A 65 0.02 15.02 -5.90
N LEU A 66 1.19 15.28 -6.51
CA LEU A 66 2.21 14.25 -6.68
C LEU A 66 2.67 13.69 -5.35
N VAL A 67 3.04 14.55 -4.38
CA VAL A 67 3.44 14.11 -3.03
C VAL A 67 2.38 13.19 -2.42
N ARG A 68 1.10 13.58 -2.44
CA ARG A 68 0.00 12.76 -1.91
C ARG A 68 -0.10 11.38 -2.55
N ARG A 69 0.11 11.30 -3.88
CA ARG A 69 -0.09 10.07 -4.65
C ARG A 69 1.07 9.10 -4.55
N ILE A 70 2.29 9.60 -4.46
CA ILE A 70 3.50 8.76 -4.48
C ILE A 70 4.13 8.54 -3.11
N THR A 71 3.53 9.11 -2.04
CA THR A 71 4.02 8.92 -0.66
C THR A 71 2.96 8.28 0.23
N MET A 72 3.35 7.93 1.45
CA MET A 72 2.44 7.49 2.50
C MET A 72 1.74 8.65 3.22
N GLY A 73 1.58 9.80 2.58
CA GLY A 73 0.89 10.97 3.09
C GLY A 73 1.79 12.20 3.18
N ILE A 74 1.15 13.34 3.39
CA ILE A 74 1.84 14.63 3.53
C ILE A 74 2.77 14.59 4.74
N ASP A 75 3.98 15.06 4.51
CA ASP A 75 4.97 15.44 5.52
C ASP A 75 5.53 16.81 5.13
N GLU A 76 5.66 17.70 6.11
CA GLU A 76 6.07 19.09 5.84
C GLU A 76 7.45 19.18 5.15
N VAL A 77 8.42 18.39 5.65
CA VAL A 77 9.79 18.38 5.09
C VAL A 77 9.79 17.89 3.64
N GLU A 78 9.04 16.81 3.37
CA GLU A 78 8.91 16.23 2.04
C GLU A 78 8.17 17.19 1.09
N THR A 79 7.14 17.87 1.57
CA THR A 79 6.37 18.84 0.78
C THR A 79 7.22 20.06 0.41
N VAL A 80 8.01 20.58 1.36
CA VAL A 80 8.95 21.68 1.09
C VAL A 80 9.99 21.27 0.05
N ALA A 81 10.60 20.08 0.21
CA ALA A 81 11.55 19.55 -0.76
C ALA A 81 10.94 19.37 -2.15
N ALA A 82 9.69 18.91 -2.22
CA ALA A 82 8.97 18.74 -3.48
C ALA A 82 8.71 20.09 -4.18
N VAL A 83 8.33 21.11 -3.43
CA VAL A 83 8.13 22.47 -3.98
C VAL A 83 9.44 23.05 -4.48
N GLN A 84 10.54 22.90 -3.74
CA GLN A 84 11.87 23.41 -4.14
C GLN A 84 12.40 22.74 -5.41
N LEU A 85 12.20 21.43 -5.55
CA LEU A 85 12.63 20.67 -6.74
C LEU A 85 11.69 20.83 -7.93
N GLY A 86 10.48 21.31 -7.70
CA GLY A 86 9.40 21.29 -8.66
C GLY A 86 8.90 19.88 -8.97
N PHE A 87 7.79 19.80 -9.69
CA PHE A 87 7.11 18.53 -9.99
C PHE A 87 8.05 17.48 -10.59
N ARG A 88 8.72 17.82 -11.68
CA ARG A 88 9.59 16.88 -12.42
C ARG A 88 10.81 16.49 -11.59
N GLY A 89 11.47 17.46 -10.96
CA GLY A 89 12.65 17.20 -10.14
C GLY A 89 12.34 16.27 -8.97
N TYR A 90 11.20 16.46 -8.30
CA TYR A 90 10.76 15.61 -7.21
C TYR A 90 10.41 14.19 -7.69
N LEU A 91 9.69 14.06 -8.80
CA LEU A 91 9.38 12.74 -9.37
C LEU A 91 10.65 11.97 -9.73
N GLU A 92 11.59 12.60 -10.45
CA GLU A 92 12.85 11.93 -10.83
C GLU A 92 13.71 11.57 -9.63
N ARG A 93 13.75 12.40 -8.58
CA ARG A 93 14.40 12.06 -7.31
C ARG A 93 13.80 10.78 -6.72
N GLN A 94 12.48 10.68 -6.67
CA GLN A 94 11.79 9.51 -6.10
C GLN A 94 11.93 8.25 -7.00
N LEU A 95 11.96 8.41 -8.32
CA LEU A 95 12.24 7.31 -9.26
C LEU A 95 13.68 6.81 -9.13
N ASN A 96 14.64 7.69 -8.84
CA ASN A 96 16.02 7.34 -8.54
C ASN A 96 16.24 7.06 -7.04
N TRP A 97 15.37 6.25 -6.47
CA TRP A 97 15.29 5.98 -5.04
C TRP A 97 16.61 5.51 -4.42
N ALA A 98 17.44 4.78 -5.17
CA ALA A 98 18.71 4.25 -4.67
C ALA A 98 19.71 5.37 -4.32
N ALA A 99 19.62 6.54 -4.98
CA ALA A 99 20.45 7.71 -4.69
C ALA A 99 19.95 8.53 -3.49
N ILE A 100 18.76 8.23 -2.95
CA ILE A 100 18.25 8.90 -1.75
C ILE A 100 18.92 8.27 -0.53
N ASP A 101 19.63 9.07 0.26
CA ASP A 101 20.21 8.60 1.53
C ASP A 101 19.11 8.29 2.55
N ASP A 102 18.98 7.02 2.85
CA ASP A 102 18.06 6.43 3.84
C ASP A 102 18.82 5.59 4.89
N SER A 103 20.13 5.78 4.99
CA SER A 103 21.04 4.99 5.84
C SER A 103 20.65 5.02 7.32
N ALA A 104 20.10 6.14 7.80
CA ALA A 104 19.59 6.25 9.17
C ALA A 104 18.40 5.31 9.40
N VAL A 105 17.52 5.18 8.42
CA VAL A 105 16.38 4.27 8.47
C VAL A 105 16.85 2.82 8.41
N ASP A 106 17.81 2.51 7.55
CA ASP A 106 18.36 1.15 7.43
C ASP A 106 19.05 0.73 8.74
N LYS A 107 19.84 1.61 9.38
CA LYS A 107 20.44 1.38 10.71
C LYS A 107 19.38 1.17 11.78
N ALA A 108 18.32 1.98 11.79
CA ALA A 108 17.23 1.83 12.75
C ALA A 108 16.46 0.52 12.57
N VAL A 109 16.28 0.06 11.33
CA VAL A 109 15.65 -1.25 11.04
C VAL A 109 16.53 -2.40 11.56
N ILE A 110 17.83 -2.36 11.33
CA ILE A 110 18.77 -3.38 11.86
C ILE A 110 18.69 -3.45 13.39
N ALA A 111 18.70 -2.30 14.05
CA ALA A 111 18.70 -2.22 15.51
C ALA A 111 17.38 -2.66 16.14
N ARG A 112 16.23 -2.27 15.54
CA ARG A 112 14.90 -2.48 16.12
C ARG A 112 14.22 -3.78 15.68
N PHE A 113 14.51 -4.24 14.46
CA PHE A 113 13.88 -5.38 13.83
C PHE A 113 14.91 -6.29 13.17
N PRO A 114 15.85 -6.86 13.93
CA PRO A 114 17.02 -7.56 13.38
C PRO A 114 16.64 -8.68 12.41
N ARG A 115 15.56 -9.43 12.67
CA ARG A 115 15.12 -10.52 11.80
C ARG A 115 14.68 -10.05 10.41
N ALA A 116 14.28 -8.78 10.25
CA ALA A 116 13.97 -8.22 8.95
C ALA A 116 15.19 -8.11 8.01
N THR A 117 16.40 -8.22 8.57
CA THR A 117 17.67 -8.10 7.84
C THR A 117 18.52 -9.37 7.87
N TRP A 118 18.16 -10.37 8.67
CA TRP A 118 18.86 -11.63 8.75
C TRP A 118 18.87 -12.36 7.41
N THR A 119 19.95 -13.07 7.15
CA THR A 119 20.03 -13.98 6.00
C THR A 119 19.02 -15.11 6.13
N LEU A 120 18.71 -15.74 5.01
CA LEU A 120 17.81 -16.89 4.99
C LEU A 120 18.28 -18.00 5.92
N ALA A 121 19.58 -18.28 5.96
CA ALA A 121 20.18 -19.25 6.90
C ALA A 121 19.94 -18.87 8.36
N GLN A 122 20.21 -17.61 8.75
CA GLN A 122 19.99 -17.14 10.12
C GLN A 122 18.52 -17.24 10.55
N LEU A 123 17.57 -16.96 9.63
CA LEU A 123 16.15 -17.10 9.90
C LEU A 123 15.76 -18.57 10.13
N TRP A 124 16.27 -19.49 9.30
CA TRP A 124 16.05 -20.94 9.45
C TRP A 124 16.68 -21.51 10.73
N ASP A 125 17.92 -21.13 11.03
CA ASP A 125 18.64 -21.63 12.19
C ASP A 125 17.99 -21.19 13.50
N ARG A 126 17.44 -19.98 13.53
CA ARG A 126 16.75 -19.45 14.70
C ARG A 126 15.33 -20.02 14.85
N GLY A 127 14.65 -20.28 13.74
CA GLY A 127 13.23 -20.63 13.73
C GLY A 127 12.34 -19.48 14.23
N GLU A 128 11.26 -19.80 14.93
CA GLU A 128 10.31 -18.80 15.48
C GLU A 128 9.71 -17.92 14.36
N GLU A 129 9.09 -18.57 13.38
CA GLU A 129 8.55 -17.96 12.17
C GLU A 129 7.62 -16.77 12.45
N TRP A 130 6.79 -16.89 13.50
CA TRP A 130 5.85 -15.84 13.89
C TRP A 130 6.57 -14.57 14.39
N ILE A 131 7.73 -14.69 15.09
CA ILE A 131 8.53 -13.54 15.52
C ILE A 131 9.16 -12.88 14.30
N SER A 132 9.67 -13.68 13.36
CA SER A 132 10.25 -13.18 12.12
C SER A 132 9.22 -12.39 11.31
N LEU A 133 8.02 -12.93 11.13
CA LEU A 133 6.91 -12.28 10.47
C LEU A 133 6.49 -10.99 11.19
N HIS A 134 6.35 -11.03 12.52
CA HIS A 134 5.98 -9.88 13.32
C HIS A 134 7.00 -8.74 13.21
N GLN A 135 8.30 -9.02 13.35
CA GLN A 135 9.35 -8.02 13.17
C GLN A 135 9.38 -7.46 11.75
N TYR A 136 9.10 -8.27 10.74
CA TYR A 136 9.05 -7.81 9.37
C TYR A 136 7.84 -6.91 9.09
N ARG A 137 6.68 -7.22 9.67
CA ARG A 137 5.50 -6.34 9.69
C ARG A 137 5.83 -4.99 10.33
N ALA A 138 6.45 -5.00 11.50
CA ALA A 138 6.88 -3.80 12.22
C ALA A 138 7.87 -2.96 11.38
N ALA A 139 8.88 -3.59 10.78
CA ALA A 139 9.82 -2.95 9.88
C ALA A 139 9.15 -2.35 8.64
N THR A 140 8.09 -2.98 8.13
CA THR A 140 7.31 -2.49 6.99
C THR A 140 6.56 -1.22 7.35
N VAL A 141 5.84 -1.19 8.49
CA VAL A 141 5.18 0.00 9.01
C VAL A 141 6.20 1.12 9.28
N PHE A 142 7.30 0.79 9.95
CA PHE A 142 8.36 1.75 10.27
C PHE A 142 8.94 2.41 9.01
N ARG A 143 9.33 1.61 7.99
CA ARG A 143 9.82 2.16 6.72
C ARG A 143 8.78 3.04 6.02
N ALA A 144 7.54 2.62 6.01
CA ALA A 144 6.46 3.41 5.42
C ALA A 144 6.30 4.78 6.10
N MET A 145 6.50 4.85 7.43
CA MET A 145 6.44 6.09 8.21
C MET A 145 7.62 7.02 7.94
N VAL A 146 8.86 6.51 7.97
CA VAL A 146 10.05 7.38 8.15
C VAL A 146 11.00 7.41 6.94
N SER A 147 10.90 6.45 6.01
CA SER A 147 11.77 6.40 4.83
C SER A 147 11.58 7.64 3.95
N LYS A 148 12.70 8.18 3.43
CA LYS A 148 12.69 9.22 2.41
C LYS A 148 12.43 8.67 1.00
N ARG A 149 12.54 7.34 0.82
CA ARG A 149 12.30 6.61 -0.43
C ARG A 149 10.81 6.27 -0.58
N GLN A 150 9.94 7.28 -0.56
CA GLN A 150 8.50 7.11 -0.40
C GLN A 150 7.84 6.42 -1.59
N LEU A 151 8.16 6.80 -2.84
CA LEU A 151 7.64 6.12 -4.02
C LEU A 151 8.06 4.64 -4.03
N HIS A 152 9.28 4.34 -3.60
CA HIS A 152 9.73 2.95 -3.47
C HIS A 152 8.86 2.17 -2.46
N GLN A 153 8.54 2.75 -1.29
CA GLN A 153 7.63 2.09 -0.33
C GLN A 153 6.24 1.85 -0.93
N ARG A 154 5.69 2.83 -1.68
CA ARG A 154 4.39 2.70 -2.38
C ARG A 154 4.42 1.61 -3.44
N MET A 155 5.53 1.48 -4.17
CA MET A 155 5.69 0.43 -5.19
C MET A 155 5.89 -0.95 -4.56
N VAL A 156 6.60 -1.03 -3.43
CA VAL A 156 6.70 -2.28 -2.66
C VAL A 156 5.32 -2.73 -2.18
N GLU A 157 4.50 -1.83 -1.63
CA GLU A 157 3.11 -2.12 -1.24
C GLU A 157 2.30 -2.63 -2.44
N PHE A 158 2.37 -1.92 -3.58
CA PHE A 158 1.67 -2.31 -4.82
C PHE A 158 2.04 -3.72 -5.29
N TRP A 159 3.34 -4.03 -5.36
CA TRP A 159 3.80 -5.33 -5.84
C TRP A 159 3.57 -6.45 -4.83
N THR A 160 3.59 -6.15 -3.54
CA THR A 160 3.22 -7.11 -2.49
C THR A 160 1.75 -7.50 -2.59
N ASP A 161 0.86 -6.56 -2.94
CA ASP A 161 -0.54 -6.86 -3.22
C ASP A 161 -0.72 -7.58 -4.56
N HIS A 162 0.08 -7.22 -5.57
CA HIS A 162 -0.02 -7.82 -6.90
C HIS A 162 0.42 -9.30 -6.92
N PHE A 163 1.50 -9.60 -6.22
CA PHE A 163 2.05 -10.94 -6.01
C PHE A 163 1.78 -11.41 -4.59
N ASN A 164 0.52 -11.34 -4.17
CA ASN A 164 0.16 -11.57 -2.79
C ASN A 164 0.51 -12.99 -2.34
N VAL A 165 1.16 -13.05 -1.19
CA VAL A 165 1.44 -14.26 -0.43
C VAL A 165 1.05 -14.01 1.02
N ASN A 166 0.19 -14.86 1.58
CA ASN A 166 -0.18 -14.76 2.99
C ASN A 166 0.97 -15.23 3.87
N GLY A 167 1.42 -14.34 4.76
CA GLY A 167 2.60 -14.59 5.60
C GLY A 167 2.41 -15.67 6.66
N GLU A 168 1.19 -15.88 7.14
CA GLU A 168 0.90 -16.96 8.10
C GLU A 168 0.91 -18.33 7.40
N SER A 169 0.54 -18.38 6.11
CA SER A 169 0.48 -19.63 5.34
C SER A 169 1.88 -20.15 4.98
N VAL A 170 2.82 -19.26 4.65
CA VAL A 170 4.16 -19.68 4.18
C VAL A 170 5.27 -19.54 5.21
N GLY A 171 4.97 -18.87 6.34
CA GLY A 171 5.95 -18.56 7.36
C GLY A 171 6.79 -17.30 7.09
N GLY A 172 7.31 -16.71 8.17
CA GLY A 172 8.03 -15.45 8.12
C GLY A 172 9.32 -15.52 7.30
N THR A 173 10.04 -16.62 7.35
CA THR A 173 11.32 -16.81 6.67
C THR A 173 11.17 -16.74 5.15
N LEU A 174 10.22 -17.48 4.57
CA LEU A 174 9.99 -17.47 3.12
C LEU A 174 9.39 -16.15 2.66
N LEU A 175 8.43 -15.58 3.43
CA LEU A 175 7.84 -14.29 3.11
C LEU A 175 8.91 -13.17 3.10
N ILE A 176 9.79 -13.12 4.11
CA ILE A 176 10.85 -12.11 4.19
C ILE A 176 11.75 -12.19 2.96
N SER A 177 12.13 -13.40 2.55
CA SER A 177 12.93 -13.60 1.34
C SER A 177 12.22 -13.06 0.10
N LEU A 178 10.95 -13.39 -0.11
CA LEU A 178 10.19 -12.88 -1.25
C LEU A 178 10.11 -11.34 -1.24
N VAL A 179 9.69 -10.75 -0.13
CA VAL A 179 9.41 -9.31 -0.11
C VAL A 179 10.72 -8.50 -0.08
N ARG A 180 11.72 -8.92 0.70
CA ARG A 180 12.99 -8.20 0.83
C ARG A 180 13.88 -8.36 -0.40
N ASP A 181 14.10 -9.62 -0.83
CA ASP A 181 15.15 -9.95 -1.79
C ASP A 181 14.66 -9.89 -3.23
N VAL A 182 13.34 -9.96 -3.46
CA VAL A 182 12.73 -9.89 -4.78
C VAL A 182 11.92 -8.62 -4.95
N ILE A 183 10.80 -8.49 -4.23
CA ILE A 183 9.85 -7.38 -4.47
C ILE A 183 10.51 -6.02 -4.23
N ARG A 184 11.13 -5.80 -3.08
CA ARG A 184 11.79 -4.52 -2.76
C ARG A 184 12.94 -4.20 -3.71
N LYS A 185 13.71 -5.21 -4.11
CA LYS A 185 14.82 -5.05 -5.03
C LYS A 185 14.37 -4.59 -6.41
N HIS A 186 13.29 -5.14 -6.92
CA HIS A 186 12.82 -4.92 -8.28
C HIS A 186 11.61 -3.99 -8.41
N ALA A 187 11.10 -3.40 -7.32
CA ALA A 187 9.87 -2.62 -7.27
C ALA A 187 9.81 -1.44 -8.27
N LEU A 188 10.94 -0.85 -8.62
CA LEU A 188 11.12 0.22 -9.61
C LEU A 188 12.12 -0.19 -10.71
N GLY A 189 12.25 -1.50 -10.95
CA GLY A 189 13.10 -2.09 -11.99
C GLY A 189 12.35 -2.49 -13.24
N ASN A 190 12.72 -3.64 -13.81
CA ASN A 190 12.06 -4.25 -14.94
C ASN A 190 11.02 -5.29 -14.46
N PHE A 191 9.86 -5.31 -15.11
CA PHE A 191 8.77 -6.23 -14.75
C PHE A 191 9.16 -7.70 -14.92
N TYR A 192 9.94 -8.04 -15.95
CA TYR A 192 10.41 -9.42 -16.12
C TYR A 192 11.31 -9.87 -14.97
N ASP A 193 12.25 -9.02 -14.52
CA ASP A 193 13.14 -9.39 -13.42
C ASP A 193 12.36 -9.60 -12.13
N LEU A 194 11.32 -8.79 -11.91
CA LEU A 194 10.41 -8.95 -10.79
C LEU A 194 9.59 -10.23 -10.90
N LEU A 195 8.95 -10.48 -12.05
CA LEU A 195 8.13 -11.67 -12.30
C LEU A 195 8.96 -12.95 -12.17
N SER A 196 10.15 -12.97 -12.79
CA SER A 196 11.07 -14.11 -12.71
C SER A 196 11.50 -14.37 -11.25
N GLY A 197 11.89 -13.33 -10.51
CA GLY A 197 12.25 -13.49 -9.11
C GLY A 197 11.09 -14.02 -8.25
N VAL A 198 9.86 -13.59 -8.51
CA VAL A 198 8.66 -14.09 -7.83
C VAL A 198 8.39 -15.55 -8.21
N ALA A 199 8.54 -15.90 -9.50
CA ALA A 199 8.29 -17.25 -9.98
C ALA A 199 9.28 -18.29 -9.39
N HIS A 200 10.50 -17.86 -9.08
CA HIS A 200 11.50 -18.70 -8.41
C HIS A 200 11.43 -18.63 -6.88
N SER A 201 10.53 -17.82 -6.32
CA SER A 201 10.47 -17.66 -4.87
C SER A 201 9.84 -18.89 -4.20
N PRO A 202 10.50 -19.54 -3.24
CA PRO A 202 9.91 -20.59 -2.44
C PRO A 202 8.58 -20.21 -1.79
N ALA A 203 8.43 -18.95 -1.37
CA ALA A 203 7.18 -18.45 -0.81
C ALA A 203 6.01 -18.54 -1.82
N MET A 204 6.24 -18.16 -3.07
CA MET A 204 5.22 -18.20 -4.12
C MET A 204 4.94 -19.64 -4.56
N LEU A 205 5.99 -20.46 -4.73
CA LEU A 205 5.84 -21.87 -5.12
C LEU A 205 5.02 -22.62 -4.07
N THR A 206 5.28 -22.40 -2.77
CA THR A 206 4.53 -23.03 -1.67
C THR A 206 3.11 -22.46 -1.55
N PHE A 207 2.93 -21.15 -1.70
CA PHE A 207 1.60 -20.53 -1.53
C PHE A 207 0.58 -20.96 -2.60
N LEU A 208 1.07 -21.27 -3.80
CA LEU A 208 0.24 -21.67 -4.93
C LEU A 208 0.45 -23.15 -5.33
N ASP A 209 0.99 -23.97 -4.41
CA ASP A 209 1.14 -25.44 -4.52
C ASP A 209 1.94 -25.89 -5.74
N ASN A 210 2.86 -25.07 -6.26
CA ASN A 210 3.72 -25.49 -7.37
C ASN A 210 4.88 -26.36 -6.91
N ASP A 211 5.26 -26.26 -5.64
CA ASP A 211 6.31 -27.09 -5.05
C ASP A 211 5.92 -28.58 -4.91
N ASP A 212 4.63 -28.89 -5.12
CA ASP A 212 4.08 -30.24 -5.24
C ASP A 212 3.61 -30.56 -6.69
N ASN A 213 3.89 -29.67 -7.66
CA ASN A 213 3.53 -29.84 -9.06
C ASN A 213 4.51 -30.80 -9.75
N SER A 214 4.13 -32.05 -9.91
CA SER A 214 4.97 -33.11 -10.51
C SER A 214 4.38 -33.65 -11.82
N PHE A 215 5.17 -34.41 -12.54
CA PHE A 215 4.76 -35.01 -13.80
C PHE A 215 3.60 -36.00 -13.64
N GLU A 216 3.56 -36.74 -12.52
CA GLU A 216 2.48 -37.70 -12.21
C GLU A 216 1.19 -37.00 -11.78
N ALA A 217 1.29 -35.86 -11.10
CA ALA A 217 0.17 -35.09 -10.55
C ALA A 217 0.31 -33.59 -10.88
N PRO A 218 0.13 -33.16 -12.15
CA PRO A 218 0.25 -31.75 -12.50
C PRO A 218 -0.80 -30.90 -11.80
N ASN A 219 -0.33 -29.88 -11.08
CA ASN A 219 -1.17 -28.90 -10.37
C ASN A 219 -1.26 -27.60 -11.15
N ILE A 220 -2.48 -27.19 -11.54
CA ILE A 220 -2.71 -25.99 -12.34
C ILE A 220 -2.86 -24.72 -11.52
N ASN A 221 -2.81 -24.77 -10.18
CA ASN A 221 -3.09 -23.62 -9.33
C ASN A 221 -2.13 -22.47 -9.66
N TYR A 222 -0.82 -22.70 -9.56
CA TYR A 222 0.15 -21.67 -9.87
C TYR A 222 0.06 -21.20 -11.34
N ALA A 223 -0.09 -22.12 -12.28
CA ALA A 223 -0.21 -21.78 -13.70
C ALA A 223 -1.41 -20.87 -13.96
N ARG A 224 -2.53 -21.07 -13.26
CA ARG A 224 -3.73 -20.22 -13.35
C ARG A 224 -3.43 -18.83 -12.84
N GLU A 225 -2.93 -18.70 -11.62
CA GLU A 225 -2.66 -17.41 -11.00
C GLU A 225 -1.56 -16.62 -11.72
N LEU A 226 -0.56 -17.32 -12.26
CA LEU A 226 0.47 -16.74 -13.11
C LEU A 226 -0.14 -16.04 -14.35
N HIS A 227 -1.14 -16.64 -14.99
CA HIS A 227 -1.84 -16.03 -16.12
C HIS A 227 -2.84 -14.97 -15.65
N GLU A 228 -3.69 -15.31 -14.71
CA GLU A 228 -4.87 -14.51 -14.33
C GLU A 228 -4.53 -13.29 -13.48
N LEU A 229 -3.70 -13.47 -12.47
CA LEU A 229 -3.39 -12.42 -11.50
C LEU A 229 -2.04 -11.75 -11.72
N HIS A 230 -1.04 -12.50 -12.19
CA HIS A 230 0.33 -11.99 -12.26
C HIS A 230 0.68 -11.38 -13.61
N THR A 231 0.04 -11.82 -14.73
CA THR A 231 0.44 -11.40 -16.08
C THR A 231 -0.73 -10.95 -16.96
N VAL A 232 -1.31 -11.82 -17.77
CA VAL A 232 -2.22 -11.44 -18.87
C VAL A 232 -3.61 -11.00 -18.44
N GLY A 233 -4.03 -11.35 -17.21
CA GLY A 233 -5.35 -11.07 -16.66
C GLY A 233 -6.37 -12.15 -17.04
N SER A 234 -7.52 -12.21 -16.33
CA SER A 234 -8.59 -13.19 -16.56
C SER A 234 -9.18 -13.13 -17.98
N ASP A 235 -9.08 -11.97 -18.64
CA ASP A 235 -9.47 -11.72 -20.01
C ASP A 235 -8.28 -11.79 -21.00
N GLY A 236 -7.21 -12.49 -20.60
CA GLY A 236 -5.92 -12.56 -21.30
C GLY A 236 -5.88 -13.40 -22.57
N GLY A 237 -6.98 -14.11 -22.92
CA GLY A 237 -7.10 -14.89 -24.16
C GLY A 237 -6.52 -16.31 -24.10
N TYR A 238 -6.15 -16.80 -22.91
CA TYR A 238 -5.79 -18.20 -22.69
C TYR A 238 -7.05 -19.05 -22.46
N VAL A 239 -6.91 -20.36 -22.64
CA VAL A 239 -7.97 -21.34 -22.39
C VAL A 239 -7.48 -22.42 -21.41
N GLY A 240 -8.38 -23.24 -20.87
CA GLY A 240 -8.04 -24.27 -19.88
C GLY A 240 -6.88 -25.19 -20.28
N ARG A 241 -6.79 -25.54 -21.58
CA ARG A 241 -5.65 -26.33 -22.10
C ARG A 241 -4.31 -25.60 -21.91
N ASP A 242 -4.27 -24.30 -22.08
CA ASP A 242 -3.03 -23.52 -21.91
C ASP A 242 -2.54 -23.58 -20.48
N LEU A 243 -3.47 -23.56 -19.49
CA LEU A 243 -3.14 -23.70 -18.07
C LEU A 243 -2.53 -25.08 -17.76
N HIS A 244 -3.09 -26.15 -18.32
CA HIS A 244 -2.49 -27.50 -18.17
C HIS A 244 -1.10 -27.61 -18.81
N GLN A 245 -0.91 -26.98 -19.98
CA GLN A 245 0.41 -26.96 -20.63
C GLN A 245 1.42 -26.09 -19.86
N ALA A 246 0.97 -24.97 -19.30
CA ALA A 246 1.80 -24.12 -18.45
C ALA A 246 2.19 -24.83 -17.14
N ALA A 247 1.23 -25.52 -16.49
CA ALA A 247 1.52 -26.35 -15.32
C ALA A 247 2.55 -27.44 -15.65
N ALA A 248 2.41 -28.09 -16.80
CA ALA A 248 3.37 -29.11 -17.28
C ALA A 248 4.78 -28.53 -17.52
N ALA A 249 4.89 -27.28 -17.98
CA ALA A 249 6.17 -26.59 -18.15
C ALA A 249 6.82 -26.19 -16.80
N LEU A 250 6.02 -26.09 -15.74
CA LEU A 250 6.45 -25.70 -14.38
C LEU A 250 6.59 -26.90 -13.43
N THR A 251 6.34 -28.13 -13.89
CA THR A 251 6.59 -29.35 -13.09
C THR A 251 8.08 -29.45 -12.72
N GLY A 252 8.36 -29.90 -11.51
CA GLY A 252 9.72 -29.98 -10.97
C GLY A 252 10.30 -28.64 -10.46
N TRP A 253 9.57 -27.52 -10.62
CA TRP A 253 9.95 -26.25 -10.00
C TRP A 253 9.57 -26.27 -8.52
N THR A 254 10.56 -26.40 -7.65
CA THR A 254 10.41 -26.54 -6.20
C THR A 254 11.50 -25.75 -5.46
N TRP A 255 11.75 -26.09 -4.20
CA TRP A 255 12.80 -25.47 -3.41
C TRP A 255 13.44 -26.47 -2.44
N THR A 256 14.67 -26.19 -2.01
CA THR A 256 15.45 -27.06 -1.14
C THR A 256 14.93 -27.02 0.30
N ARG A 257 14.29 -28.09 0.77
CA ARG A 257 13.77 -28.24 2.13
C ARG A 257 14.77 -28.86 3.12
N ASP A 258 15.80 -29.57 2.65
CA ASP A 258 16.79 -30.23 3.50
C ASP A 258 17.46 -29.23 4.43
N SER A 259 17.25 -29.44 5.75
CA SER A 259 17.78 -28.56 6.81
C SER A 259 19.31 -28.51 6.87
N ARG A 260 19.98 -29.50 6.32
CA ARG A 260 21.46 -29.59 6.28
C ARG A 260 22.05 -28.98 5.02
N SER A 261 21.23 -28.67 4.04
CA SER A 261 21.68 -28.09 2.78
C SER A 261 22.06 -26.61 2.93
N PRO A 262 23.21 -26.15 2.40
CA PRO A 262 23.55 -24.73 2.34
C PRO A 262 22.61 -23.94 1.38
N ASN A 263 21.80 -24.65 0.58
CA ASN A 263 20.80 -24.09 -0.30
C ASN A 263 19.37 -24.16 0.28
N ARG A 264 19.19 -24.50 1.54
CA ARG A 264 17.89 -24.52 2.18
C ARG A 264 17.12 -23.23 1.95
N GLY A 265 15.89 -23.34 1.52
CA GLY A 265 15.01 -22.20 1.21
C GLY A 265 15.33 -21.50 -0.11
N LYS A 266 16.14 -22.06 -0.99
CA LYS A 266 16.40 -21.57 -2.35
C LYS A 266 15.66 -22.42 -3.38
N PHE A 267 15.33 -21.81 -4.50
CA PHE A 267 14.78 -22.49 -5.68
C PHE A 267 15.62 -23.70 -6.06
N LYS A 268 14.94 -24.75 -6.47
CA LYS A 268 15.51 -25.98 -7.01
C LYS A 268 14.64 -26.47 -8.15
N PHE A 269 15.25 -27.05 -9.17
CA PHE A 269 14.58 -27.80 -10.21
C PHE A 269 14.85 -29.29 -9.98
N GLU A 270 13.79 -30.10 -9.95
CA GLU A 270 13.82 -31.58 -9.87
C GLU A 270 13.50 -32.15 -11.25
N GLU A 271 14.51 -32.68 -11.92
CA GLU A 271 14.38 -33.21 -13.27
C GLU A 271 13.45 -34.45 -13.33
N ASP A 272 13.52 -35.30 -12.30
CA ASP A 272 12.71 -36.53 -12.22
C ASP A 272 11.21 -36.22 -12.04
N ASP A 273 10.87 -35.06 -11.46
CA ASP A 273 9.49 -34.58 -11.30
C ASP A 273 8.99 -33.80 -12.53
N HIS A 274 9.86 -33.53 -13.50
CA HIS A 274 9.50 -32.72 -14.65
C HIS A 274 8.81 -33.54 -15.75
N LYS A 275 7.70 -33.04 -16.29
CA LYS A 275 6.95 -33.66 -17.36
C LYS A 275 7.68 -33.51 -18.71
N PRO A 276 8.15 -34.60 -19.35
CA PRO A 276 8.86 -34.49 -20.60
C PRO A 276 7.92 -34.12 -21.77
N GLY A 277 8.53 -33.77 -22.92
CA GLY A 277 7.84 -33.50 -24.17
C GLY A 277 7.54 -32.02 -24.40
N ASN A 278 7.23 -31.70 -25.67
CA ASN A 278 6.92 -30.34 -26.10
C ASN A 278 5.60 -29.86 -25.50
N LYS A 279 5.53 -28.58 -25.14
CA LYS A 279 4.31 -27.92 -24.66
C LYS A 279 3.92 -26.78 -25.59
N LYS A 280 2.63 -26.43 -25.55
CA LYS A 280 2.13 -25.25 -26.27
C LYS A 280 1.22 -24.48 -25.37
N VAL A 281 1.60 -23.23 -25.08
CA VAL A 281 0.81 -22.30 -24.24
C VAL A 281 0.44 -21.09 -25.09
N MET A 282 -0.85 -20.89 -25.30
CA MET A 282 -1.34 -19.84 -26.21
C MET A 282 -0.67 -19.95 -27.59
N THR A 283 0.13 -18.96 -27.99
CA THR A 283 0.90 -18.99 -29.26
C THR A 283 2.34 -19.44 -29.09
N LEU A 284 2.81 -19.66 -27.86
CA LEU A 284 4.18 -20.11 -27.57
C LEU A 284 4.30 -21.63 -27.76
N ASN A 285 5.23 -22.06 -28.60
CA ASN A 285 5.70 -23.46 -28.67
C ASN A 285 6.95 -23.58 -27.79
N ILE A 286 6.92 -24.50 -26.84
CA ILE A 286 8.00 -24.75 -25.88
C ILE A 286 8.57 -26.12 -26.17
N PRO A 287 9.75 -26.21 -26.79
CA PRO A 287 10.45 -27.50 -26.99
C PRO A 287 10.80 -28.09 -25.62
N SER A 288 10.82 -29.43 -25.56
CA SER A 288 11.27 -30.16 -24.38
C SER A 288 12.69 -29.72 -23.98
N GLY A 289 12.89 -29.32 -22.72
CA GLY A 289 14.14 -28.71 -22.26
C GLY A 289 14.27 -28.55 -20.74
N GLY A 290 13.47 -29.27 -19.95
CA GLY A 290 13.56 -29.21 -18.48
C GLY A 290 13.23 -27.84 -17.90
N GLN A 291 14.07 -27.33 -16.99
CA GLN A 291 13.88 -26.04 -16.34
C GLN A 291 13.63 -24.89 -17.33
N ASP A 292 14.31 -24.90 -18.47
CA ASP A 292 14.21 -23.86 -19.52
C ASP A 292 12.80 -23.66 -20.06
N GLU A 293 11.92 -24.64 -19.91
CA GLU A 293 10.54 -24.56 -20.37
C GLU A 293 9.76 -23.52 -19.55
N GLY A 294 9.89 -23.57 -18.23
CA GLY A 294 9.31 -22.58 -17.33
C GLY A 294 9.91 -21.18 -17.55
N GLU A 295 11.24 -21.10 -17.78
CA GLU A 295 11.90 -19.80 -18.07
C GLU A 295 11.36 -19.15 -19.35
N LYS A 296 11.16 -19.94 -20.42
CA LYS A 296 10.56 -19.46 -21.67
C LYS A 296 9.12 -19.01 -21.48
N LEU A 297 8.35 -19.75 -20.67
CA LEU A 297 6.97 -19.37 -20.33
C LEU A 297 6.92 -18.04 -19.59
N ILE A 298 7.73 -17.86 -18.54
CA ILE A 298 7.80 -16.62 -17.77
C ILE A 298 8.18 -15.42 -18.66
N ARG A 299 9.18 -15.60 -19.53
CA ARG A 299 9.60 -14.57 -20.49
C ARG A 299 8.47 -14.22 -21.46
N TYR A 300 7.83 -15.21 -22.05
CA TYR A 300 6.70 -15.02 -22.96
C TYR A 300 5.55 -14.25 -22.32
N LEU A 301 5.17 -14.64 -21.09
CA LEU A 301 4.10 -13.95 -20.35
C LEU A 301 4.47 -12.52 -19.96
N ALA A 302 5.73 -12.27 -19.58
CA ALA A 302 6.19 -10.91 -19.26
C ALA A 302 6.13 -9.97 -20.48
N ASP A 303 6.51 -10.46 -21.66
CA ASP A 303 6.53 -9.69 -22.91
C ASP A 303 5.14 -9.65 -23.61
N HIS A 304 4.13 -10.38 -23.11
CA HIS A 304 2.83 -10.51 -23.76
C HIS A 304 2.06 -9.18 -23.78
N PRO A 305 1.40 -8.79 -24.90
CA PRO A 305 0.65 -7.53 -24.98
C PRO A 305 -0.44 -7.34 -23.92
N ASN A 306 -1.11 -8.43 -23.53
CA ASN A 306 -2.12 -8.39 -22.46
C ASN A 306 -1.52 -8.17 -21.08
N THR A 307 -0.28 -8.57 -20.85
CA THR A 307 0.47 -8.22 -19.63
C THR A 307 0.74 -6.73 -19.57
N ALA A 308 1.19 -6.11 -20.66
CA ALA A 308 1.33 -4.66 -20.73
C ALA A 308 0.00 -3.96 -20.40
N ARG A 309 -1.12 -4.43 -20.96
CA ARG A 309 -2.46 -3.92 -20.68
C ARG A 309 -2.84 -4.10 -19.21
N PHE A 310 -2.69 -5.30 -18.66
CA PHE A 310 -3.12 -5.64 -17.31
C PHE A 310 -2.30 -4.88 -16.24
N ILE A 311 -0.98 -4.90 -16.35
CA ILE A 311 -0.08 -4.22 -15.40
C ILE A 311 -0.26 -2.72 -15.42
N THR A 312 -0.30 -2.10 -16.62
CA THR A 312 -0.51 -0.64 -16.70
C THR A 312 -1.87 -0.22 -16.20
N LYS A 313 -2.91 -1.04 -16.38
CA LYS A 313 -4.24 -0.83 -15.79
C LYS A 313 -4.17 -0.78 -14.27
N LYS A 314 -3.50 -1.74 -13.63
CA LYS A 314 -3.33 -1.75 -12.17
C LYS A 314 -2.52 -0.53 -11.69
N LEU A 315 -1.43 -0.16 -12.37
CA LEU A 315 -0.61 1.01 -12.01
C LEU A 315 -1.39 2.35 -12.16
N ILE A 316 -2.15 2.50 -13.23
CA ILE A 316 -3.02 3.67 -13.44
C ILE A 316 -4.05 3.77 -12.31
N ARG A 317 -4.74 2.68 -12.00
CA ARG A 317 -5.71 2.65 -10.88
C ARG A 317 -5.01 2.98 -9.55
N TRP A 318 -3.81 2.46 -9.31
CA TRP A 318 -3.06 2.71 -8.08
C TRP A 318 -2.74 4.19 -7.86
N PHE A 319 -2.32 4.89 -8.90
CA PHE A 319 -1.89 6.29 -8.78
C PHE A 319 -2.95 7.30 -9.17
N LEU A 320 -3.80 7.03 -10.13
CA LEU A 320 -4.81 7.97 -10.61
C LEU A 320 -6.23 7.64 -10.15
N GLY A 321 -6.47 6.42 -9.66
CA GLY A 321 -7.81 5.94 -9.35
C GLY A 321 -8.55 5.42 -10.58
N GLU A 322 -9.86 5.34 -10.48
CA GLU A 322 -10.73 4.93 -11.60
C GLU A 322 -11.07 6.12 -12.51
N GLY A 323 -11.38 5.83 -13.78
CA GLY A 323 -11.84 6.87 -14.74
C GLY A 323 -10.70 7.68 -15.38
N ALA A 324 -9.46 7.18 -15.38
CA ALA A 324 -8.40 7.82 -16.17
C ALA A 324 -8.72 7.80 -17.67
N PRO A 325 -8.37 8.85 -18.44
CA PRO A 325 -8.64 8.92 -19.88
C PRO A 325 -7.96 7.79 -20.68
N ASP A 326 -8.57 7.35 -21.78
CA ASP A 326 -8.02 6.29 -22.65
C ASP A 326 -6.64 6.61 -23.21
N SER A 327 -6.32 7.89 -23.42
CA SER A 327 -4.99 8.34 -23.84
C SER A 327 -3.88 7.96 -22.84
N VAL A 328 -4.18 7.98 -21.54
CA VAL A 328 -3.23 7.57 -20.50
C VAL A 328 -2.99 6.06 -20.56
N TRP A 329 -4.05 5.28 -20.79
CA TRP A 329 -3.97 3.84 -20.94
C TRP A 329 -3.09 3.45 -22.12
N THR A 330 -3.36 4.05 -23.28
CA THR A 330 -2.61 3.78 -24.53
C THR A 330 -1.14 4.16 -24.38
N ALA A 331 -0.87 5.32 -23.81
CA ALA A 331 0.50 5.80 -23.61
C ALA A 331 1.28 4.91 -22.62
N ALA A 332 0.65 4.50 -21.51
CA ALA A 332 1.30 3.62 -20.52
C ALA A 332 1.60 2.23 -21.09
N GLN A 333 0.66 1.63 -21.84
CA GLN A 333 0.88 0.35 -22.54
C GLN A 333 1.99 0.45 -23.57
N THR A 334 2.04 1.54 -24.34
CA THR A 334 3.11 1.79 -25.32
C THR A 334 4.45 1.91 -24.62
N ALA A 335 4.55 2.66 -23.53
CA ALA A 335 5.76 2.77 -22.72
C ALA A 335 6.22 1.38 -22.21
N PHE A 336 5.30 0.60 -21.63
CA PHE A 336 5.62 -0.74 -21.16
C PHE A 336 6.17 -1.65 -22.28
N LYS A 337 5.50 -1.70 -23.41
CA LYS A 337 5.93 -2.53 -24.57
C LYS A 337 7.27 -2.09 -25.12
N ASN A 338 7.45 -0.78 -25.37
CA ASN A 338 8.66 -0.25 -26.00
C ASN A 338 9.91 -0.39 -25.12
N THR A 339 9.73 -0.42 -23.80
CA THR A 339 10.83 -0.57 -22.83
C THR A 339 10.92 -1.99 -22.28
N ARG A 340 10.08 -2.92 -22.76
CA ARG A 340 10.01 -4.31 -22.28
C ARG A 340 9.85 -4.38 -20.76
N GLY A 341 8.95 -3.56 -20.22
CA GLY A 341 8.56 -3.60 -18.82
C GLY A 341 9.36 -2.70 -17.87
N ASP A 342 10.03 -1.65 -18.33
CA ASP A 342 10.63 -0.64 -17.43
C ASP A 342 9.54 0.11 -16.66
N ILE A 343 9.43 -0.18 -15.36
CA ILE A 343 8.41 0.41 -14.48
C ILE A 343 8.58 1.92 -14.33
N LYS A 344 9.81 2.43 -14.30
CA LYS A 344 10.06 3.89 -14.19
C LYS A 344 9.58 4.61 -15.45
N ALA A 345 9.80 4.03 -16.64
CA ALA A 345 9.30 4.60 -17.89
C ALA A 345 7.77 4.67 -17.90
N VAL A 346 7.08 3.62 -17.44
CA VAL A 346 5.62 3.60 -17.31
C VAL A 346 5.15 4.67 -16.31
N LEU A 347 5.78 4.79 -15.16
CA LEU A 347 5.40 5.77 -14.14
C LEU A 347 5.58 7.21 -14.61
N ARG A 348 6.61 7.53 -15.43
CA ARG A 348 6.77 8.87 -16.03
C ARG A 348 5.61 9.27 -16.93
N VAL A 349 5.00 8.30 -17.59
CA VAL A 349 3.82 8.54 -18.45
C VAL A 349 2.55 8.71 -17.60
N ILE A 350 2.40 7.93 -16.54
CA ILE A 350 1.23 8.00 -15.66
C ILE A 350 1.26 9.26 -14.80
N LEU A 351 2.40 9.56 -14.17
CA LEU A 351 2.57 10.63 -13.19
C LEU A 351 2.96 11.95 -13.86
N THR A 352 2.02 12.54 -14.58
CA THR A 352 2.17 13.90 -15.16
C THR A 352 1.29 14.91 -14.41
N PRO A 353 1.63 16.23 -14.46
CA PRO A 353 0.77 17.26 -13.87
C PRO A 353 -0.67 17.17 -14.37
N GLN A 354 -0.87 17.01 -15.67
CA GLN A 354 -2.18 16.91 -16.31
C GLN A 354 -2.99 15.71 -15.79
N ASN A 355 -2.36 14.52 -15.78
CA ASN A 355 -3.02 13.30 -15.33
C ASN A 355 -3.41 13.37 -13.86
N LEU A 356 -2.51 13.88 -13.02
CA LEU A 356 -2.76 14.00 -11.59
C LEU A 356 -3.86 15.01 -11.27
N MET A 357 -3.87 16.16 -11.95
CA MET A 357 -4.90 17.19 -11.73
C MET A 357 -6.29 16.74 -12.24
N ALA A 358 -6.32 15.95 -13.31
CA ALA A 358 -7.55 15.35 -13.83
C ALA A 358 -8.02 14.12 -13.01
N ALA A 359 -7.12 13.50 -12.26
CA ALA A 359 -7.44 12.29 -11.50
C ALA A 359 -8.44 12.56 -10.38
N ALA A 360 -9.34 11.60 -10.19
CA ALA A 360 -10.27 11.60 -9.08
C ALA A 360 -9.55 11.52 -7.71
N PRO A 361 -10.14 12.07 -6.64
CA PRO A 361 -9.71 11.74 -5.28
C PRO A 361 -9.74 10.24 -5.06
N LYS A 362 -8.75 9.75 -4.33
CA LYS A 362 -8.64 8.35 -3.97
C LYS A 362 -8.77 8.20 -2.46
N PHE A 363 -9.60 7.24 -2.03
CA PHE A 363 -9.80 6.97 -0.61
C PHE A 363 -8.59 6.23 -0.06
N LYS A 364 -8.02 6.68 1.05
CA LYS A 364 -6.89 6.00 1.68
C LYS A 364 -7.34 4.63 2.19
N ARG A 365 -6.62 3.59 1.80
CA ARG A 365 -6.77 2.28 2.44
C ARG A 365 -6.36 2.36 3.91
N PRO A 366 -6.81 1.46 4.79
CA PRO A 366 -6.52 1.54 6.23
C PRO A 366 -5.04 1.67 6.56
N PHE A 367 -4.17 0.89 5.94
CA PHE A 367 -2.72 1.00 6.12
C PHE A 367 -2.21 2.40 5.76
N HIS A 368 -2.63 2.92 4.61
CA HIS A 368 -2.24 4.27 4.18
C HIS A 368 -2.75 5.36 5.13
N LEU A 369 -3.98 5.25 5.64
CA LEU A 369 -4.52 6.20 6.62
C LEU A 369 -3.69 6.23 7.90
N ILE A 370 -3.48 5.04 8.51
CA ILE A 370 -2.75 4.90 9.76
C ILE A 370 -1.32 5.42 9.60
N VAL A 371 -0.61 4.99 8.57
CA VAL A 371 0.76 5.46 8.30
C VAL A 371 0.79 6.95 8.01
N SER A 372 -0.17 7.50 7.25
CA SER A 372 -0.18 8.94 6.97
C SER A 372 -0.44 9.79 8.21
N ALA A 373 -1.27 9.32 9.14
CA ALA A 373 -1.49 10.01 10.41
C ALA A 373 -0.23 9.98 11.29
N LEU A 374 0.41 8.83 11.44
CA LEU A 374 1.68 8.69 12.18
C LEU A 374 2.79 9.56 11.57
N ARG A 375 2.89 9.59 10.24
CA ARG A 375 3.89 10.36 9.49
C ARG A 375 3.67 11.87 9.64
N SER A 376 2.46 12.37 9.37
CA SER A 376 2.16 13.80 9.41
C SER A 376 2.22 14.40 10.82
N THR A 377 1.98 13.60 11.84
CA THR A 377 2.13 13.98 13.25
C THR A 377 3.53 13.73 13.81
N LYS A 378 4.46 13.18 13.01
CA LYS A 378 5.81 12.77 13.47
C LYS A 378 5.75 11.90 14.72
N ALA A 379 4.78 10.99 14.76
CA ALA A 379 4.57 10.11 15.90
C ALA A 379 5.83 9.30 16.21
N ASN A 380 6.21 9.24 17.48
CA ASN A 380 7.21 8.30 17.96
C ASN A 380 6.52 6.98 18.31
N VAL A 381 6.95 5.89 17.69
CA VAL A 381 6.43 4.54 17.92
C VAL A 381 7.53 3.71 18.56
N ASN A 382 7.44 3.49 19.88
CA ASN A 382 8.41 2.68 20.62
C ASN A 382 8.20 1.19 20.36
N ASN A 383 6.93 0.75 20.34
CA ASN A 383 6.53 -0.62 20.04
C ASN A 383 5.37 -0.60 19.02
N PHE A 384 5.36 -1.58 18.11
CA PHE A 384 4.38 -1.69 17.03
C PHE A 384 3.20 -2.63 17.34
N ASP A 385 3.17 -3.23 18.52
CA ASP A 385 2.17 -4.25 18.88
C ASP A 385 0.73 -3.70 18.84
N SER A 386 0.50 -2.50 19.37
CA SER A 386 -0.81 -1.86 19.31
C SER A 386 -1.30 -1.64 17.87
N LEU A 387 -0.39 -1.33 16.95
CA LEU A 387 -0.72 -1.18 15.53
C LEU A 387 -0.94 -2.54 14.86
N LEU A 388 -0.08 -3.53 15.12
CA LEU A 388 -0.06 -4.81 14.43
C LEU A 388 -1.09 -5.83 14.96
N TRP A 389 -1.43 -5.76 16.24
CA TRP A 389 -2.42 -6.65 16.86
C TRP A 389 -3.76 -5.96 17.13
N GLY A 390 -3.78 -4.63 17.13
CA GLY A 390 -4.95 -3.82 17.40
C GLY A 390 -5.51 -3.14 16.14
N TYR A 391 -4.98 -1.97 15.80
CA TYR A 391 -5.61 -1.07 14.82
C TYR A 391 -5.63 -1.58 13.39
N LEU A 392 -4.52 -2.12 12.87
CA LEU A 392 -4.44 -2.61 11.49
C LEU A 392 -5.32 -3.84 11.23
N PRO A 393 -5.33 -4.88 12.09
CA PRO A 393 -6.26 -6.02 11.91
C PRO A 393 -7.73 -5.62 12.04
N ARG A 394 -8.08 -4.76 13.01
CA ARG A 394 -9.46 -4.26 13.18
C ARG A 394 -9.93 -3.45 11.97
N ALA A 395 -9.02 -2.75 11.31
CA ALA A 395 -9.29 -2.05 10.06
C ALA A 395 -9.22 -2.96 8.82
N GLY A 396 -8.92 -4.25 9.00
CA GLY A 396 -8.89 -5.27 7.95
C GLY A 396 -7.65 -5.24 7.05
N MET A 397 -6.57 -4.53 7.46
CA MET A 397 -5.39 -4.38 6.59
C MET A 397 -4.07 -4.41 7.37
N ARG A 398 -3.76 -5.54 8.01
CA ARG A 398 -2.41 -5.81 8.52
C ARG A 398 -1.50 -6.29 7.38
N PRO A 399 -0.28 -5.80 7.24
CA PRO A 399 0.64 -6.25 6.19
C PRO A 399 0.80 -7.77 6.15
N PHE A 400 0.72 -8.36 4.96
CA PHE A 400 0.89 -9.79 4.66
C PHE A 400 -0.18 -10.72 5.24
N ASP A 401 -1.37 -10.19 5.57
CA ASP A 401 -2.47 -10.98 6.13
C ASP A 401 -3.54 -11.38 5.12
N TRP A 402 -3.54 -10.77 3.93
CA TRP A 402 -4.55 -11.07 2.94
C TRP A 402 -4.39 -12.52 2.46
N PHE A 403 -5.45 -13.32 2.64
CA PHE A 403 -5.38 -14.76 2.39
C PHE A 403 -5.48 -15.12 0.89
N PRO A 404 -6.42 -14.55 0.09
CA PRO A 404 -6.51 -14.87 -1.34
C PRO A 404 -5.32 -14.33 -2.14
N PRO A 405 -4.96 -14.95 -3.28
CA PRO A 405 -3.80 -14.54 -4.09
C PRO A 405 -3.98 -13.21 -4.82
N ASP A 406 -5.18 -12.63 -4.87
CA ASP A 406 -5.52 -11.39 -5.59
C ASP A 406 -5.05 -10.10 -4.90
N GLY A 407 -4.62 -10.18 -3.63
CA GLY A 407 -4.16 -9.05 -2.82
C GLY A 407 -5.26 -8.14 -2.28
N PHE A 408 -4.89 -7.22 -1.40
CA PHE A 408 -5.84 -6.28 -0.80
C PHE A 408 -6.57 -5.45 -1.86
N PRO A 409 -7.91 -5.38 -1.83
CA PRO A 409 -8.70 -4.62 -2.81
C PRO A 409 -8.33 -3.14 -2.86
N ASP A 410 -8.15 -2.59 -4.07
CA ASP A 410 -7.95 -1.16 -4.29
C ASP A 410 -9.27 -0.53 -4.77
N LYS A 411 -10.33 -0.65 -3.95
CA LYS A 411 -11.69 -0.18 -4.25
C LYS A 411 -12.29 0.56 -3.06
N PHE A 412 -12.87 1.73 -3.30
CA PHE A 412 -13.50 2.57 -2.27
C PHE A 412 -14.52 1.82 -1.41
N HIS A 413 -15.51 1.17 -2.05
CA HIS A 413 -16.63 0.55 -1.36
C HIS A 413 -16.20 -0.59 -0.41
N PHE A 414 -15.09 -1.25 -0.68
CA PHE A 414 -14.54 -2.28 0.21
C PHE A 414 -14.08 -1.67 1.54
N TRP A 415 -13.41 -0.52 1.50
CA TRP A 415 -12.84 0.13 2.68
C TRP A 415 -13.75 1.13 3.35
N ALA A 416 -14.82 1.56 2.68
CA ALA A 416 -15.80 2.48 3.24
C ALA A 416 -16.52 1.92 4.48
N ALA A 417 -16.68 0.60 4.57
CA ALA A 417 -17.27 -0.08 5.73
C ALA A 417 -16.39 -0.02 6.99
N ALA A 418 -15.08 0.22 6.86
CA ALA A 418 -14.13 0.25 7.97
C ALA A 418 -14.03 1.64 8.65
N GLN A 419 -15.12 2.42 8.72
CA GLN A 419 -15.09 3.78 9.29
C GLN A 419 -14.80 3.78 10.80
N ALA A 420 -15.47 2.92 11.59
CA ALA A 420 -15.30 2.91 13.02
C ALA A 420 -13.84 2.67 13.46
N PRO A 421 -13.10 1.65 12.99
CA PRO A 421 -11.69 1.49 13.34
C PRO A 421 -10.80 2.63 12.86
N ARG A 422 -11.14 3.30 11.75
CA ARG A 422 -10.40 4.47 11.25
C ARG A 422 -10.55 5.67 12.18
N MET A 423 -11.79 5.95 12.62
CA MET A 423 -12.07 7.04 13.56
C MET A 423 -11.45 6.74 14.92
N ASP A 424 -11.62 5.52 15.43
CA ASP A 424 -10.99 5.08 16.68
C ASP A 424 -9.47 5.32 16.67
N PHE A 425 -8.78 4.97 15.60
CA PHE A 425 -7.34 5.20 15.49
C PHE A 425 -6.97 6.69 15.54
N VAL A 426 -7.61 7.54 14.73
CA VAL A 426 -7.23 8.97 14.67
C VAL A 426 -7.58 9.71 15.95
N MET A 427 -8.66 9.33 16.63
CA MET A 427 -9.03 9.88 17.93
C MET A 427 -8.06 9.44 19.02
N SER A 428 -7.72 8.15 19.06
CA SER A 428 -6.74 7.60 20.00
C SER A 428 -5.34 8.19 19.80
N LEU A 429 -4.92 8.41 18.55
CA LEU A 429 -3.62 9.04 18.24
C LEU A 429 -3.61 10.49 18.74
N GLY A 430 -4.68 11.26 18.50
CA GLY A 430 -4.77 12.65 18.91
C GLY A 430 -4.78 12.82 20.43
N SER A 431 -5.38 11.89 21.17
CA SER A 431 -5.36 11.88 22.64
C SER A 431 -4.09 11.26 23.26
N ASN A 432 -3.14 10.78 22.44
CA ASN A 432 -1.98 9.98 22.89
C ASN A 432 -2.40 8.69 23.64
N ALA A 433 -3.53 8.10 23.27
CA ALA A 433 -4.06 6.88 23.90
C ALA A 433 -3.65 5.59 23.16
N VAL A 434 -2.91 5.69 22.08
CA VAL A 434 -2.34 4.51 21.40
C VAL A 434 -1.13 4.03 22.20
N TRP A 435 -1.19 2.81 22.71
CA TRP A 435 -0.13 2.28 23.56
C TRP A 435 1.24 2.26 22.84
N GLU A 436 2.28 2.76 23.53
CA GLU A 436 3.66 2.90 23.00
C GLU A 436 3.79 3.79 21.75
N VAL A 437 2.79 4.62 21.48
CA VAL A 437 2.83 5.65 20.45
C VAL A 437 2.59 7.00 21.07
N SER A 438 3.46 7.97 20.80
CA SER A 438 3.34 9.32 21.34
C SER A 438 3.53 10.38 20.25
N VAL A 439 2.82 11.49 20.39
CA VAL A 439 2.95 12.67 19.57
C VAL A 439 3.21 13.89 20.47
N GLU A 440 4.27 14.63 20.17
CA GLU A 440 4.62 15.88 20.89
C GLU A 440 3.84 17.07 20.29
N PHE A 441 2.51 17.10 20.47
CA PHE A 441 1.63 18.11 19.87
C PHE A 441 2.06 19.53 20.19
N GLU A 442 2.45 19.79 21.43
CA GLU A 442 2.87 21.11 21.93
C GLU A 442 4.14 21.59 21.21
N LYS A 443 5.05 20.68 20.90
CA LYS A 443 6.27 20.99 20.14
C LYS A 443 5.96 21.24 18.66
N LEU A 444 5.07 20.43 18.07
CA LEU A 444 4.69 20.53 16.68
C LEU A 444 3.94 21.84 16.35
N PHE A 445 3.18 22.37 17.30
CA PHE A 445 2.30 23.53 17.11
C PHE A 445 2.64 24.73 18.02
N ARG A 446 3.85 24.76 18.59
CA ARG A 446 4.31 25.68 19.65
C ARG A 446 4.03 27.16 19.40
N ASN A 447 4.10 27.62 18.16
CA ASN A 447 4.03 29.05 17.84
C ASN A 447 2.63 29.53 17.43
N ASN A 448 1.59 28.73 17.65
CA ASN A 448 0.26 28.98 17.13
C ASN A 448 -0.78 28.94 18.25
N GLN A 449 -0.88 30.05 19.03
CA GLN A 449 -1.79 30.13 20.19
C GLN A 449 -3.19 30.65 19.83
N THR A 450 -3.36 31.27 18.67
CA THR A 450 -4.68 31.76 18.23
C THR A 450 -5.41 30.68 17.45
N PRO A 451 -6.76 30.64 17.46
CA PRO A 451 -7.54 29.70 16.67
C PRO A 451 -7.18 29.68 15.16
N VAL A 452 -7.00 30.87 14.57
CA VAL A 452 -6.62 30.99 13.15
C VAL A 452 -5.18 30.52 12.91
N GLY A 453 -4.23 30.88 13.79
CA GLY A 453 -2.85 30.41 13.71
C GLY A 453 -2.77 28.88 13.82
N MET A 454 -3.55 28.28 14.73
CA MET A 454 -3.63 26.84 14.91
C MET A 454 -4.22 26.14 13.68
N LEU A 455 -5.33 26.66 13.14
CA LEU A 455 -5.90 26.14 11.87
C LEU A 455 -4.87 26.15 10.74
N ASN A 456 -4.14 27.26 10.58
CA ASN A 456 -3.12 27.39 9.53
C ASN A 456 -1.99 26.36 9.72
N ALA A 457 -1.52 26.16 10.96
CA ALA A 457 -0.49 25.18 11.26
C ALA A 457 -0.96 23.74 10.98
N ILE A 458 -2.19 23.39 11.36
CA ILE A 458 -2.80 22.09 11.06
C ILE A 458 -2.94 21.93 9.54
N ASN A 459 -3.43 22.95 8.83
CA ASN A 459 -3.60 22.91 7.39
C ASN A 459 -2.26 22.72 6.66
N THR A 460 -1.22 23.44 7.06
CA THR A 460 0.12 23.29 6.49
C THR A 460 0.68 21.88 6.70
N ARG A 461 0.64 21.41 7.93
CA ARG A 461 1.31 20.17 8.34
C ARG A 461 0.61 18.91 7.84
N LEU A 462 -0.71 18.84 7.91
CA LEU A 462 -1.47 17.64 7.57
C LEU A 462 -1.96 17.66 6.10
N PHE A 463 -2.08 18.84 5.50
CA PHE A 463 -2.73 18.99 4.21
C PHE A 463 -1.89 19.73 3.16
N GLY A 464 -0.68 20.19 3.48
CA GLY A 464 0.13 20.98 2.55
C GLY A 464 -0.61 22.25 2.06
N ASN A 465 -1.39 22.86 2.95
CA ASN A 465 -2.25 24.04 2.71
C ASN A 465 -3.50 23.79 1.83
N GLU A 466 -3.87 22.54 1.58
CA GLU A 466 -4.97 22.19 0.66
C GLU A 466 -6.19 21.57 1.36
N MET A 467 -6.42 21.85 2.65
CA MET A 467 -7.66 21.44 3.33
C MET A 467 -8.87 22.12 2.66
N SER A 468 -9.97 21.40 2.51
CA SER A 468 -11.22 21.97 1.94
C SER A 468 -11.72 23.16 2.72
N THR A 469 -12.44 24.05 2.06
CA THR A 469 -13.06 25.23 2.73
C THR A 469 -14.06 24.79 3.78
N GLY A 470 -14.83 23.73 3.53
CA GLY A 470 -15.77 23.18 4.50
C GLY A 470 -15.09 22.68 5.77
N ASP A 471 -14.03 21.86 5.62
CA ASP A 471 -13.26 21.35 6.75
C ASP A 471 -12.56 22.48 7.53
N LYS A 472 -12.00 23.49 6.82
CA LYS A 472 -11.41 24.68 7.48
C LYS A 472 -12.41 25.44 8.32
N ASN A 473 -13.60 25.71 7.79
CA ASN A 473 -14.66 26.46 8.50
C ASN A 473 -15.14 25.68 9.73
N ALA A 474 -15.33 24.37 9.61
CA ALA A 474 -15.74 23.53 10.71
C ALA A 474 -14.66 23.46 11.81
N LEU A 475 -13.40 23.28 11.42
CA LEU A 475 -12.29 23.24 12.37
C LEU A 475 -12.05 24.59 13.04
N LEU A 476 -12.21 25.71 12.32
CA LEU A 476 -12.12 27.05 12.89
C LEU A 476 -13.23 27.29 13.90
N ALA A 477 -14.47 26.93 13.58
CA ALA A 477 -15.61 27.03 14.51
C ALA A 477 -15.35 26.25 15.81
N PHE A 478 -14.80 25.03 15.68
CA PHE A 478 -14.39 24.25 16.85
C PHE A 478 -13.30 24.95 17.65
N LEU A 479 -12.24 25.45 17.02
CA LEU A 479 -11.12 26.13 17.71
C LEU A 479 -11.55 27.43 18.40
N THR A 480 -12.54 28.15 17.88
CA THR A 480 -13.00 29.44 18.44
C THR A 480 -14.04 29.32 19.55
N ALA A 481 -14.71 28.17 19.71
CA ALA A 481 -15.85 28.00 20.58
C ALA A 481 -15.61 28.34 22.08
N LYS A 482 -14.35 28.17 22.57
CA LYS A 482 -13.96 28.56 23.96
C LYS A 482 -13.14 29.87 24.04
N GLY A 483 -12.87 30.53 22.91
CA GLY A 483 -12.08 31.76 22.85
C GLY A 483 -10.58 31.60 23.02
N TYR A 484 -10.08 30.42 23.41
CA TYR A 484 -8.66 30.08 23.52
C TYR A 484 -8.41 28.63 23.10
N VAL A 485 -7.15 28.31 22.78
CA VAL A 485 -6.75 26.97 22.40
C VAL A 485 -5.79 26.43 23.46
N ASP A 486 -6.31 25.55 24.32
CA ASP A 486 -5.50 24.75 25.24
C ASP A 486 -4.97 23.48 24.57
N GLN A 487 -4.19 22.67 25.29
CA GLN A 487 -3.60 21.45 24.80
C GLN A 487 -4.65 20.41 24.43
N GLU A 488 -5.70 20.26 25.18
CA GLU A 488 -6.78 19.32 24.91
C GLU A 488 -7.52 19.71 23.64
N ARG A 489 -7.84 20.96 23.45
CA ARG A 489 -8.49 21.48 22.26
C ARG A 489 -7.59 21.36 21.02
N LEU A 490 -6.28 21.58 21.17
CA LEU A 490 -5.30 21.31 20.10
C LEU A 490 -5.35 19.85 19.66
N ARG A 491 -5.25 18.92 20.60
CA ARG A 491 -5.27 17.47 20.32
C ARG A 491 -6.58 17.05 19.66
N ALA A 492 -7.70 17.51 20.19
CA ALA A 492 -9.02 17.26 19.59
C ALA A 492 -9.13 17.86 18.18
N ALA A 493 -8.62 19.07 17.94
CA ALA A 493 -8.61 19.68 16.60
C ALA A 493 -7.77 18.88 15.59
N VAL A 494 -6.62 18.37 16.00
CA VAL A 494 -5.79 17.50 15.14
C VAL A 494 -6.50 16.19 14.84
N SER A 495 -7.17 15.59 15.83
CA SER A 495 -8.00 14.38 15.64
C SER A 495 -9.12 14.61 14.62
N LEU A 496 -9.89 15.71 14.81
CA LEU A 496 -10.95 16.11 13.88
C LEU A 496 -10.42 16.36 12.46
N ALA A 497 -9.26 17.01 12.35
CA ALA A 497 -8.61 17.22 11.06
C ALA A 497 -8.25 15.88 10.37
N MET A 498 -7.71 14.91 11.11
CA MET A 498 -7.41 13.57 10.55
C MET A 498 -8.68 12.74 10.26
N ALA A 499 -9.78 13.02 10.96
CA ALA A 499 -11.08 12.41 10.70
C ALA A 499 -11.79 13.01 9.47
N SER A 500 -11.40 14.22 9.02
CA SER A 500 -12.06 14.96 7.96
C SER A 500 -11.93 14.30 6.58
N PRO A 501 -12.87 14.55 5.65
CA PRO A 501 -12.76 14.12 4.26
C PRO A 501 -11.43 14.54 3.60
N SER A 502 -10.93 15.74 3.85
CA SER A 502 -9.65 16.22 3.32
C SER A 502 -8.46 15.34 3.69
N PHE A 503 -8.52 14.63 4.82
CA PHE A 503 -7.46 13.70 5.23
C PHE A 503 -7.73 12.26 4.80
N GLN A 504 -8.99 11.83 4.77
CA GLN A 504 -9.38 10.47 4.38
C GLN A 504 -9.13 10.20 2.89
N TRP A 505 -9.12 11.25 2.06
CA TRP A 505 -8.88 11.19 0.62
C TRP A 505 -7.52 11.79 0.24
N TYR A 506 -6.99 11.41 -0.94
CA TYR A 506 -5.70 11.91 -1.45
C TYR A 506 -5.66 11.95 -2.99
#